data_88d5ef22f8981a5f5b35522017610f7b
#
_entry.id   88d5ef22f8981a5f5b35522017610f7b
#
_cell.length_a   1.000
_cell.length_b   1.000
_cell.length_c   1.000
_cell.angle_alpha   90.00
_cell.angle_beta   90.00
_cell.angle_gamma   90.00
#
_symmetry.space_group_name_H-M   'P 1'
#
loop_
_entity.id
_entity.type
_entity.pdbx_description
1 polymer ?
#
loop_
_entity_poly.entity_id
_entity_poly.type
_entity_poly.pdbx_seq_one_letter_code
_entity_poly.pdbx_strand_id
1 'polypeptide(L)'
;MKKREKRVAYILRAGMTVLTIILIILFFGIMSLVSDLQGTARVVNYAGLVRGETQRVIKLEMSKEPDDEMIETVEAIINGLRFGSDELDLVRLEDTEFQGKMDELAAYFTELKEEISKVRQKGYEQTEIIGMSENFFRMCDEVTGIAERYSQKKSDCIESS
;
A
#
# COMPACT_ATOMS: atom_id res chain seq x y z
N MET A 1 11.90 38.82 50.68
CA MET A 1 11.16 37.54 50.48
C MET A 1 10.27 37.55 49.23
N LYS A 2 9.30 38.42 49.07
CA LYS A 2 8.36 38.46 47.92
C LYS A 2 9.00 38.51 46.52
N LYS A 3 10.18 39.11 46.32
CA LYS A 3 10.83 39.22 45.01
C LYS A 3 11.49 37.91 44.56
N ARG A 4 11.93 37.09 45.51
CA ARG A 4 12.53 35.77 45.28
C ARG A 4 11.47 34.71 44.93
N GLU A 5 10.32 34.76 45.60
CA GLU A 5 9.17 33.88 45.33
C GLU A 5 8.59 34.11 43.96
N LYS A 6 8.44 35.36 43.51
CA LYS A 6 7.98 35.72 42.18
C LYS A 6 8.96 35.23 41.09
N ARG A 7 10.26 35.26 41.34
CA ARG A 7 11.27 34.79 40.40
C ARG A 7 11.23 33.26 40.26
N VAL A 8 11.08 32.54 41.40
CA VAL A 8 10.93 31.08 41.40
C VAL A 8 9.65 30.64 40.67
N ALA A 9 8.53 31.30 40.95
CA ALA A 9 7.26 31.01 40.27
C ALA A 9 7.32 31.26 38.75
N TYR A 10 8.04 32.33 38.35
CA TYR A 10 8.24 32.59 36.91
C TYR A 10 9.08 31.51 36.20
N ILE A 11 10.20 31.10 36.83
CA ILE A 11 11.09 30.05 36.32
C ILE A 11 10.33 28.73 36.21
N LEU A 12 9.52 28.40 37.22
CA LEU A 12 8.73 27.17 37.26
C LEU A 12 7.69 27.17 36.11
N ARG A 13 6.97 28.27 35.92
CA ARG A 13 5.98 28.41 34.83
C ARG A 13 6.65 28.34 33.47
N ALA A 14 7.78 29.03 33.27
CA ALA A 14 8.54 28.97 32.02
C ALA A 14 9.02 27.54 31.74
N GLY A 15 9.54 26.83 32.75
CA GLY A 15 9.95 25.44 32.62
C GLY A 15 8.79 24.51 32.24
N MET A 16 7.63 24.67 32.86
CA MET A 16 6.43 23.90 32.53
C MET A 16 5.97 24.19 31.11
N THR A 17 5.99 25.45 30.68
CA THR A 17 5.60 25.81 29.30
C THR A 17 6.54 25.17 28.27
N VAL A 18 7.85 25.24 28.48
CA VAL A 18 8.85 24.62 27.60
C VAL A 18 8.65 23.11 27.54
N LEU A 19 8.45 22.46 28.71
CA LEU A 19 8.20 21.01 28.77
C LEU A 19 6.94 20.63 27.98
N THR A 20 5.86 21.40 28.12
CA THR A 20 4.60 21.16 27.40
C THR A 20 4.82 21.26 25.89
N ILE A 21 5.56 22.26 25.42
CA ILE A 21 5.87 22.43 23.99
C ILE A 21 6.68 21.24 23.47
N ILE A 22 7.67 20.79 24.22
CA ILE A 22 8.48 19.61 23.84
C ILE A 22 7.59 18.37 23.72
N LEU A 23 6.70 18.13 24.68
CA LEU A 23 5.78 16.98 24.67
C LEU A 23 4.83 17.03 23.47
N ILE A 24 4.33 18.22 23.09
CA ILE A 24 3.49 18.39 21.92
C ILE A 24 4.26 18.05 20.63
N ILE A 25 5.50 18.54 20.50
CA ILE A 25 6.35 18.26 19.33
C ILE A 25 6.63 16.76 19.24
N LEU A 26 6.98 16.11 20.35
CA LEU A 26 7.21 14.67 20.41
C LEU A 26 5.95 13.87 20.03
N PHE A 27 4.79 14.28 20.55
CA PHE A 27 3.52 13.64 20.23
C PHE A 27 3.23 13.67 18.72
N PHE A 28 3.33 14.84 18.08
CA PHE A 28 3.13 14.97 16.65
C PHE A 28 4.18 14.20 15.83
N GLY A 29 5.43 14.18 16.27
CA GLY A 29 6.49 13.38 15.67
C GLY A 29 6.17 11.88 15.68
N ILE A 30 5.77 11.34 16.83
CA ILE A 30 5.38 9.93 16.97
C ILE A 30 4.15 9.61 16.10
N MET A 31 3.14 10.48 16.11
CA MET A 31 1.94 10.27 15.31
C MET A 31 2.24 10.24 13.80
N SER A 32 3.13 11.12 13.33
CA SER A 32 3.58 11.12 11.93
C SER A 32 4.30 9.82 11.55
N LEU A 33 5.18 9.33 12.43
CA LEU A 33 5.91 8.07 12.24
C LEU A 33 4.95 6.86 12.15
N VAL A 34 3.99 6.79 13.06
CA VAL A 34 2.99 5.70 13.08
C VAL A 34 2.13 5.72 11.82
N SER A 35 1.69 6.90 11.38
CA SER A 35 0.91 7.07 10.15
C SER A 35 1.67 6.57 8.93
N ASP A 36 2.94 6.89 8.81
CA ASP A 36 3.81 6.45 7.71
C ASP A 36 4.01 4.94 7.65
N LEU A 37 4.18 4.29 8.82
CA LEU A 37 4.30 2.83 8.90
C LEU A 37 3.00 2.13 8.53
N GLN A 38 1.87 2.64 9.00
CA GLN A 38 0.55 2.11 8.65
C GLN A 38 0.27 2.22 7.16
N GLY A 39 0.61 3.35 6.53
CA GLY A 39 0.47 3.56 5.09
C GLY A 39 1.25 2.53 4.27
N THR A 40 2.48 2.24 4.65
CA THR A 40 3.33 1.25 3.97
C THR A 40 2.81 -0.17 4.18
N ALA A 41 2.39 -0.54 5.39
CA ALA A 41 1.80 -1.84 5.68
C ALA A 41 0.52 -2.08 4.87
N ARG A 42 -0.28 -1.04 4.65
CA ARG A 42 -1.48 -1.11 3.83
C ARG A 42 -1.15 -1.38 2.37
N VAL A 43 -0.11 -0.74 1.82
CA VAL A 43 0.37 -1.01 0.45
C VAL A 43 0.75 -2.48 0.28
N VAL A 44 1.49 -3.05 1.23
CA VAL A 44 1.84 -4.49 1.22
C VAL A 44 0.59 -5.37 1.21
N ASN A 45 -0.37 -5.06 2.06
CA ASN A 45 -1.63 -5.81 2.15
C ASN A 45 -2.42 -5.77 0.83
N TYR A 46 -2.58 -4.58 0.22
CA TYR A 46 -3.29 -4.43 -1.04
C TYR A 46 -2.55 -5.06 -2.22
N ALA A 47 -1.22 -5.04 -2.24
CA ALA A 47 -0.43 -5.76 -3.23
C ALA A 47 -0.70 -7.28 -3.17
N GLY A 48 -0.77 -7.84 -1.96
CA GLY A 48 -1.19 -9.23 -1.74
C GLY A 48 -2.64 -9.50 -2.15
N LEU A 49 -3.54 -8.53 -1.93
CA LEU A 49 -4.94 -8.65 -2.28
C LEU A 49 -5.16 -8.71 -3.81
N VAL A 50 -4.41 -7.92 -4.59
CA VAL A 50 -4.43 -8.00 -6.07
C VAL A 50 -4.18 -9.43 -6.55
N ARG A 51 -3.22 -10.12 -5.95
CA ARG A 51 -2.92 -11.51 -6.25
C ARG A 51 -4.11 -12.43 -6.00
N GLY A 52 -4.66 -12.37 -4.80
CA GLY A 52 -5.78 -13.24 -4.37
C GLY A 52 -7.06 -13.00 -5.17
N GLU A 53 -7.43 -11.73 -5.36
CA GLU A 53 -8.65 -11.38 -6.09
C GLU A 53 -8.53 -11.71 -7.58
N THR A 54 -7.37 -11.53 -8.19
CA THR A 54 -7.16 -11.92 -9.59
C THR A 54 -7.28 -13.44 -9.77
N GLN A 55 -6.75 -14.24 -8.86
CA GLN A 55 -6.94 -15.69 -8.91
C GLN A 55 -8.42 -16.08 -8.82
N ARG A 56 -9.17 -15.39 -7.97
CA ARG A 56 -10.59 -15.60 -7.86
C ARG A 56 -11.33 -15.23 -9.14
N VAL A 57 -10.99 -14.10 -9.76
CA VAL A 57 -11.51 -13.71 -11.08
C VAL A 57 -11.28 -14.82 -12.10
N ILE A 58 -10.05 -15.31 -12.26
CA ILE A 58 -9.72 -16.36 -13.21
C ILE A 58 -10.50 -17.65 -12.95
N LYS A 59 -10.62 -18.06 -11.68
CA LYS A 59 -11.40 -19.22 -11.29
C LYS A 59 -12.87 -19.08 -11.68
N LEU A 60 -13.48 -17.93 -11.45
CA LEU A 60 -14.87 -17.65 -11.80
C LEU A 60 -15.07 -17.66 -13.31
N GLU A 61 -14.15 -17.06 -14.10
CA GLU A 61 -14.19 -17.10 -15.55
C GLU A 61 -14.14 -18.54 -16.09
N MET A 62 -13.25 -19.38 -15.55
CA MET A 62 -13.15 -20.79 -15.93
C MET A 62 -14.39 -21.58 -15.54
N SER A 63 -15.09 -21.19 -14.47
CA SER A 63 -16.37 -21.80 -14.02
C SER A 63 -17.59 -21.24 -14.75
N LYS A 64 -17.41 -20.32 -15.69
CA LYS A 64 -18.49 -19.61 -16.42
C LYS A 64 -19.41 -18.79 -15.51
N GLU A 65 -18.85 -18.25 -14.44
CA GLU A 65 -19.52 -17.37 -13.47
C GLU A 65 -18.76 -16.03 -13.40
N PRO A 66 -18.73 -15.23 -14.51
CA PRO A 66 -17.94 -14.01 -14.57
C PRO A 66 -18.40 -12.98 -13.55
N ASP A 67 -17.42 -12.25 -12.98
CA ASP A 67 -17.64 -11.17 -12.02
C ASP A 67 -16.87 -9.92 -12.46
N ASP A 68 -17.55 -9.05 -13.20
CA ASP A 68 -16.98 -7.81 -13.72
C ASP A 68 -16.69 -6.80 -12.61
N GLU A 69 -17.49 -6.77 -11.55
CA GLU A 69 -17.27 -5.88 -10.39
C GLU A 69 -15.94 -6.21 -9.69
N MET A 70 -15.61 -7.49 -9.62
CA MET A 70 -14.33 -7.92 -9.06
C MET A 70 -13.14 -7.51 -9.94
N ILE A 71 -13.29 -7.57 -11.28
CA ILE A 71 -12.27 -7.09 -12.22
C ILE A 71 -12.03 -5.58 -12.03
N GLU A 72 -13.12 -4.80 -11.93
CA GLU A 72 -13.03 -3.36 -11.67
C GLU A 72 -12.38 -3.06 -10.31
N THR A 73 -12.69 -3.84 -9.29
CA THR A 73 -12.07 -3.74 -7.95
C THR A 73 -10.56 -3.96 -8.01
N VAL A 74 -10.11 -5.01 -8.70
CA VAL A 74 -8.67 -5.27 -8.89
C VAL A 74 -8.01 -4.12 -9.62
N GLU A 75 -8.61 -3.61 -10.69
CA GLU A 75 -8.09 -2.47 -11.44
C GLU A 75 -7.99 -1.21 -10.58
N ALA A 76 -9.00 -0.94 -9.75
CA ALA A 76 -8.99 0.19 -8.81
C ALA A 76 -7.85 0.06 -7.79
N ILE A 77 -7.58 -1.14 -7.28
CA ILE A 77 -6.48 -1.39 -6.36
C ILE A 77 -5.12 -1.18 -7.06
N ILE A 78 -4.93 -1.71 -8.26
CA ILE A 78 -3.71 -1.51 -9.05
C ILE A 78 -3.44 -0.01 -9.27
N ASN A 79 -4.46 0.75 -9.65
CA ASN A 79 -4.35 2.20 -9.83
C ASN A 79 -4.06 2.93 -8.51
N GLY A 80 -4.67 2.51 -7.40
CA GLY A 80 -4.39 3.03 -6.07
C GLY A 80 -2.94 2.80 -5.62
N LEU A 81 -2.36 1.65 -5.93
CA LEU A 81 -0.97 1.33 -5.65
C LEU A 81 0.01 2.17 -6.51
N ARG A 82 -0.38 2.52 -7.73
CA ARG A 82 0.43 3.35 -8.65
C ARG A 82 0.40 4.83 -8.30
N PHE A 83 -0.78 5.35 -7.98
CA PHE A 83 -1.02 6.79 -7.91
C PHE A 83 -1.42 7.28 -6.51
N GLY A 84 -1.69 6.37 -5.59
CA GLY A 84 -2.38 6.66 -4.35
C GLY A 84 -3.90 6.64 -4.54
N SER A 85 -4.64 6.48 -3.44
CA SER A 85 -6.10 6.50 -3.44
C SER A 85 -6.62 6.90 -2.06
N ASP A 86 -7.36 7.99 -2.00
CA ASP A 86 -8.03 8.43 -0.76
C ASP A 86 -9.13 7.45 -0.36
N GLU A 87 -9.86 6.92 -1.34
CA GLU A 87 -10.93 5.95 -1.12
C GLU A 87 -10.44 4.65 -0.46
N LEU A 88 -9.28 4.16 -0.90
CA LEU A 88 -8.66 2.95 -0.37
C LEU A 88 -7.67 3.27 0.77
N ASP A 89 -7.50 4.55 1.11
CA ASP A 89 -6.49 5.03 2.05
C ASP A 89 -5.09 4.48 1.72
N LEU A 90 -4.75 4.51 0.43
CA LEU A 90 -3.48 4.08 -0.13
C LEU A 90 -2.57 5.26 -0.40
N VAL A 91 -1.36 5.20 0.15
CA VAL A 91 -0.28 6.14 -0.16
C VAL A 91 0.51 5.64 -1.36
N ARG A 92 0.95 6.55 -2.22
CA ARG A 92 1.89 6.22 -3.28
C ARG A 92 3.28 6.02 -2.67
N LEU A 93 3.91 4.87 -2.87
CA LEU A 93 5.30 4.66 -2.48
C LEU A 93 6.24 5.37 -3.46
N GLU A 94 7.13 6.21 -2.94
CA GLU A 94 8.16 6.91 -3.72
C GLU A 94 9.42 6.01 -3.89
N ASP A 95 9.19 4.79 -4.37
CA ASP A 95 10.24 3.81 -4.68
C ASP A 95 10.22 3.50 -6.17
N THR A 96 11.34 3.73 -6.85
CA THR A 96 11.44 3.60 -8.31
C THR A 96 11.27 2.15 -8.77
N GLU A 97 11.80 1.18 -7.99
CA GLU A 97 11.66 -0.24 -8.30
C GLU A 97 10.20 -0.67 -8.18
N PHE A 98 9.53 -0.28 -7.09
CA PHE A 98 8.13 -0.57 -6.87
C PHE A 98 7.25 0.03 -7.98
N GLN A 99 7.42 1.31 -8.31
CA GLN A 99 6.61 1.97 -9.32
C GLN A 99 6.84 1.38 -10.72
N GLY A 100 8.07 1.05 -11.07
CA GLY A 100 8.38 0.39 -12.34
C GLY A 100 7.70 -0.98 -12.45
N LYS A 101 7.72 -1.78 -11.40
CA LYS A 101 7.02 -3.07 -11.36
C LYS A 101 5.50 -2.92 -11.35
N MET A 102 4.96 -1.91 -10.71
CA MET A 102 3.52 -1.62 -10.76
C MET A 102 3.06 -1.20 -12.15
N ASP A 103 3.87 -0.45 -12.90
CA ASP A 103 3.56 -0.11 -14.29
C ASP A 103 3.55 -1.35 -15.20
N GLU A 104 4.53 -2.25 -15.03
CA GLU A 104 4.56 -3.55 -15.73
C GLU A 104 3.32 -4.39 -15.37
N LEU A 105 2.96 -4.47 -14.08
CA LEU A 105 1.80 -5.21 -13.59
C LEU A 105 0.49 -4.67 -14.17
N ALA A 106 0.32 -3.35 -14.21
CA ALA A 106 -0.86 -2.70 -14.76
C ALA A 106 -1.01 -2.97 -16.27
N ALA A 107 0.09 -2.91 -17.03
CA ALA A 107 0.09 -3.25 -18.44
C ALA A 107 -0.30 -4.72 -18.66
N TYR A 108 0.28 -5.63 -17.89
CA TYR A 108 -0.02 -7.05 -17.97
C TYR A 108 -1.47 -7.37 -17.57
N PHE A 109 -2.02 -6.66 -16.58
CA PHE A 109 -3.43 -6.80 -16.22
C PHE A 109 -4.38 -6.41 -17.36
N THR A 110 -4.01 -5.40 -18.14
CA THR A 110 -4.76 -5.04 -19.35
C THR A 110 -4.76 -6.18 -20.38
N GLU A 111 -3.62 -6.81 -20.62
CA GLU A 111 -3.53 -7.99 -21.50
C GLU A 111 -4.32 -9.17 -20.93
N LEU A 112 -4.29 -9.38 -19.63
CA LEU A 112 -5.07 -10.42 -18.94
C LEU A 112 -6.58 -10.20 -19.10
N LYS A 113 -7.07 -8.96 -19.04
CA LYS A 113 -8.49 -8.63 -19.33
C LYS A 113 -8.89 -8.97 -20.77
N GLU A 114 -8.01 -8.74 -21.73
CA GLU A 114 -8.24 -9.15 -23.13
C GLU A 114 -8.33 -10.67 -23.24
N GLU A 115 -7.46 -11.39 -22.56
CA GLU A 115 -7.49 -12.85 -22.55
C GLU A 115 -8.75 -13.40 -21.88
N ILE A 116 -9.20 -12.78 -20.77
CA ILE A 116 -10.51 -13.09 -20.15
C ILE A 116 -11.65 -12.96 -21.16
N SER A 117 -11.63 -11.90 -21.97
CA SER A 117 -12.65 -11.72 -23.05
C SER A 117 -12.64 -12.86 -24.04
N LYS A 118 -11.47 -13.41 -24.38
CA LYS A 118 -11.34 -14.59 -25.26
C LYS A 118 -11.87 -15.85 -24.57
N VAL A 119 -11.63 -16.02 -23.26
CA VAL A 119 -12.18 -17.13 -22.47
C VAL A 119 -13.70 -17.15 -22.56
N ARG A 120 -14.34 -16.00 -22.44
CA ARG A 120 -15.82 -15.86 -22.55
C ARG A 120 -16.35 -16.23 -23.94
N GLN A 121 -15.57 -15.97 -24.99
CA GLN A 121 -15.98 -16.24 -26.38
C GLN A 121 -15.78 -17.70 -26.80
N LYS A 122 -14.67 -18.33 -26.44
CA LYS A 122 -14.26 -19.63 -26.96
C LYS A 122 -13.87 -20.68 -25.93
N GLY A 123 -13.99 -20.34 -24.64
CA GLY A 123 -13.59 -21.20 -23.52
C GLY A 123 -12.10 -21.13 -23.20
N TYR A 124 -11.75 -21.46 -21.95
CA TYR A 124 -10.39 -21.30 -21.42
C TYR A 124 -9.37 -22.26 -22.07
N GLU A 125 -9.83 -23.43 -22.55
CA GLU A 125 -8.97 -24.45 -23.17
C GLU A 125 -8.31 -23.97 -24.48
N GLN A 126 -8.91 -22.98 -25.15
CA GLN A 126 -8.42 -22.39 -26.38
C GLN A 126 -7.72 -21.04 -26.17
N THR A 127 -7.33 -20.74 -24.95
CA THR A 127 -6.72 -19.48 -24.56
C THR A 127 -5.44 -19.72 -23.75
N GLU A 128 -4.65 -18.68 -23.56
CA GLU A 128 -3.44 -18.73 -22.73
C GLU A 128 -3.69 -18.30 -21.28
N ILE A 129 -4.96 -18.23 -20.87
CA ILE A 129 -5.37 -17.67 -19.57
C ILE A 129 -4.64 -18.32 -18.36
N ILE A 130 -4.39 -19.62 -18.41
CA ILE A 130 -3.71 -20.33 -17.32
C ILE A 130 -2.27 -19.86 -17.19
N GLY A 131 -1.50 -19.87 -18.28
CA GLY A 131 -0.11 -19.41 -18.28
C GLY A 131 0.02 -17.92 -17.96
N MET A 132 -0.90 -17.09 -18.48
CA MET A 132 -0.95 -15.66 -18.17
C MET A 132 -1.29 -15.41 -16.71
N SER A 133 -2.21 -16.17 -16.11
CA SER A 133 -2.55 -16.04 -14.69
C SER A 133 -1.38 -16.41 -13.77
N GLU A 134 -0.60 -17.44 -14.13
CA GLU A 134 0.61 -17.82 -13.39
C GLU A 134 1.70 -16.73 -13.47
N ASN A 135 1.90 -16.15 -14.65
CA ASN A 135 2.83 -15.04 -14.82
C ASN A 135 2.40 -13.81 -14.03
N PHE A 136 1.11 -13.46 -14.08
CA PHE A 136 0.56 -12.35 -13.30
C PHE A 136 0.73 -12.59 -11.80
N PHE A 137 0.48 -13.80 -11.34
CA PHE A 137 0.69 -14.20 -9.96
C PHE A 137 2.14 -13.98 -9.51
N ARG A 138 3.12 -14.40 -10.32
CA ARG A 138 4.55 -14.18 -10.03
C ARG A 138 4.89 -12.68 -9.98
N MET A 139 4.34 -11.87 -10.88
CA MET A 139 4.53 -10.43 -10.87
C MET A 139 3.94 -9.78 -9.60
N CYS A 140 2.79 -10.26 -9.12
CA CYS A 140 2.20 -9.83 -7.86
C CYS A 140 3.12 -10.17 -6.66
N ASP A 141 3.73 -11.36 -6.66
CA ASP A 141 4.68 -11.75 -5.61
C ASP A 141 5.93 -10.87 -5.62
N GLU A 142 6.46 -10.53 -6.80
CA GLU A 142 7.59 -9.61 -6.93
C GLU A 142 7.25 -8.22 -6.38
N VAL A 143 6.10 -7.66 -6.75
CA VAL A 143 5.62 -6.35 -6.25
C VAL A 143 5.44 -6.37 -4.73
N THR A 144 4.81 -7.41 -4.19
CA THR A 144 4.62 -7.56 -2.75
C THR A 144 5.95 -7.61 -2.02
N GLY A 145 6.91 -8.40 -2.52
CA GLY A 145 8.24 -8.51 -1.96
C GLY A 145 9.03 -7.19 -1.98
N ILE A 146 8.87 -6.37 -3.02
CA ILE A 146 9.48 -5.02 -3.07
C ILE A 146 8.86 -4.12 -2.01
N ALA A 147 7.53 -4.12 -1.87
CA ALA A 147 6.83 -3.34 -0.87
C ALA A 147 7.22 -3.74 0.56
N GLU A 148 7.37 -5.03 0.84
CA GLU A 148 7.83 -5.56 2.12
C GLU A 148 9.26 -5.09 2.44
N ARG A 149 10.18 -5.19 1.49
CA ARG A 149 11.56 -4.70 1.67
C ARG A 149 11.62 -3.20 1.91
N TYR A 150 10.78 -2.43 1.23
CA TYR A 150 10.67 -0.99 1.46
C TYR A 150 10.16 -0.70 2.87
N SER A 151 9.13 -1.42 3.32
CA SER A 151 8.59 -1.31 4.67
C SER A 151 9.64 -1.63 5.74
N GLN A 152 10.40 -2.71 5.54
CA GLN A 152 11.44 -3.12 6.47
C GLN A 152 12.56 -2.09 6.58
N LYS A 153 13.07 -1.59 5.45
CA LYS A 153 14.10 -0.53 5.44
C LYS A 153 13.66 0.72 6.19
N LYS A 154 12.38 1.11 6.03
CA LYS A 154 11.81 2.27 6.71
C LYS A 154 11.73 2.04 8.23
N SER A 155 11.35 0.85 8.66
CA SER A 155 11.32 0.44 10.07
C SER A 155 12.71 0.46 10.70
N ASP A 156 13.72 -0.13 10.03
CA ASP A 156 15.09 -0.21 10.51
C ASP A 156 15.74 1.19 10.65
N CYS A 157 15.42 2.12 9.75
CA CYS A 157 15.87 3.50 9.84
C CYS A 157 15.33 4.23 11.08
N ILE A 158 14.12 3.86 11.52
CA ILE A 158 13.47 4.45 12.69
C ILE A 158 14.09 3.91 13.99
N GLU A 159 14.40 2.61 14.03
CA GLU A 159 15.03 1.99 15.21
C GLU A 159 16.48 2.45 15.42
N SER A 160 17.17 2.88 14.38
CA SER A 160 18.58 3.31 14.43
C SER A 160 18.76 4.82 14.68
N SER A 161 17.68 5.58 14.81
CA SER A 161 17.68 7.05 15.08
C SER A 161 17.31 7.35 16.49
#